data_5c707d277520aaf9d996cd3ab4c1f107
#
_entry.id   5c707d277520aaf9d996cd3ab4c1f107
#
_cell.length_a   1.000
_cell.length_b   1.000
_cell.length_c   1.000
_cell.angle_alpha   90.00
_cell.angle_beta   90.00
_cell.angle_gamma   90.00
#
_symmetry.space_group_name_H-M   'P 1'
#
loop_
_entity.id
_entity.type
_entity.pdbx_description
1 polymer ?
#
loop_
_entity_poly.entity_id
_entity_poly.type
_entity_poly.pdbx_seq_one_letter_code
_entity_poly.pdbx_strand_id
1 'polypeptide(L)'
;MSEVVKKPLKITETVLRDAHQSLIATRMTTEQMLPIVDKMDKVGYNAVECWGGATFDACLRFLKEDPWDRLRKLRDGFKNTKLQMLFRGQNILGYRPYADDVVECYLLLNNH
;
A
#
# COMPACT_ATOMS: atom_id res chain seq x y z
N MET A 1 -33.43 22.01 -18.09
CA MET A 1 -32.52 20.88 -17.89
C MET A 1 -31.52 21.23 -16.81
N SER A 2 -31.50 20.46 -15.77
CA SER A 2 -30.48 20.64 -14.76
C SER A 2 -29.10 20.26 -15.33
N GLU A 3 -28.14 21.12 -15.15
CA GLU A 3 -26.76 20.80 -15.49
C GLU A 3 -26.30 19.64 -14.61
N VAL A 4 -25.89 18.55 -15.23
CA VAL A 4 -25.29 17.43 -14.52
C VAL A 4 -23.85 17.80 -14.22
N VAL A 5 -23.56 18.11 -12.97
CA VAL A 5 -22.17 18.31 -12.53
C VAL A 5 -21.48 16.95 -12.55
N LYS A 6 -20.67 16.71 -13.56
CA LYS A 6 -19.85 15.50 -13.65
C LYS A 6 -18.66 15.63 -12.70
N LYS A 7 -18.65 14.84 -11.64
CA LYS A 7 -17.46 14.69 -10.82
C LYS A 7 -16.44 13.82 -11.56
N PRO A 8 -15.16 14.20 -11.62
CA PRO A 8 -14.15 13.35 -12.23
C PRO A 8 -14.03 12.02 -11.47
N LEU A 9 -13.87 10.94 -12.23
CA LEU A 9 -13.63 9.61 -11.67
C LEU A 9 -12.27 9.60 -10.97
N LYS A 10 -12.23 9.11 -9.75
CA LYS A 10 -11.01 8.91 -8.99
C LYS A 10 -10.55 7.46 -9.12
N ILE A 11 -9.30 7.26 -9.50
CA ILE A 11 -8.73 5.93 -9.71
C ILE A 11 -7.68 5.65 -8.65
N THR A 12 -7.77 4.47 -8.05
CA THR A 12 -6.74 3.91 -7.16
C THR A 12 -6.01 2.80 -7.90
N GLU A 13 -4.69 2.92 -7.99
CA GLU A 13 -3.85 1.90 -8.59
C GLU A 13 -3.37 0.91 -7.52
N THR A 14 -3.47 -0.38 -7.81
CA THR A 14 -3.12 -1.44 -6.86
C THR A 14 -1.89 -2.25 -7.24
N VAL A 15 -1.22 -1.90 -8.31
CA VAL A 15 -0.10 -2.67 -8.87
C VAL A 15 1.05 -2.88 -7.89
N LEU A 16 1.33 -1.90 -7.02
CA LEU A 16 2.42 -2.01 -6.05
C LEU A 16 2.07 -2.85 -4.82
N ARG A 17 0.87 -3.36 -4.71
CA ARG A 17 0.47 -4.29 -3.65
C ARG A 17 -0.11 -5.56 -4.23
N ASP A 18 -1.18 -5.47 -5.01
CA ASP A 18 -1.94 -6.63 -5.47
C ASP A 18 -1.20 -7.45 -6.53
N ALA A 19 -0.59 -6.80 -7.50
CA ALA A 19 0.04 -7.52 -8.61
C ALA A 19 1.18 -8.41 -8.15
N HIS A 20 2.13 -7.89 -7.37
CA HIS A 20 3.24 -8.72 -6.90
C HIS A 20 2.82 -9.74 -5.83
N GLN A 21 1.77 -9.46 -5.07
CA GLN A 21 1.21 -10.45 -4.15
C GLN A 21 0.60 -11.62 -4.91
N SER A 22 -0.11 -11.34 -5.98
CA SER A 22 -0.78 -12.36 -6.80
C SER A 22 0.17 -13.13 -7.71
N LEU A 23 1.16 -12.46 -8.28
CA LEU A 23 2.03 -13.05 -9.32
C LEU A 23 3.31 -13.67 -8.76
N ILE A 24 3.90 -13.10 -7.72
CA ILE A 24 5.19 -13.55 -7.18
C ILE A 24 5.18 -13.66 -5.65
N ALA A 25 4.03 -13.96 -5.06
CA ALA A 25 3.86 -14.20 -3.63
C ALA A 25 4.47 -13.09 -2.75
N THR A 26 4.28 -11.83 -3.14
CA THR A 26 4.77 -10.64 -2.40
C THR A 26 6.31 -10.54 -2.36
N ARG A 27 7.01 -11.13 -3.32
CA ARG A 27 8.50 -11.18 -3.33
C ARG A 27 9.16 -10.00 -4.05
N MET A 28 8.42 -8.99 -4.46
CA MET A 28 9.02 -7.79 -5.07
C MET A 28 9.71 -6.93 -4.01
N THR A 29 10.96 -6.56 -4.27
CA THR A 29 11.74 -5.72 -3.37
C THR A 29 11.38 -4.24 -3.55
N THR A 30 11.70 -3.42 -2.54
CA THR A 30 11.53 -1.96 -2.65
C THR A 30 12.35 -1.38 -3.79
N GLU A 31 13.58 -1.84 -3.99
CA GLU A 31 14.44 -1.39 -5.08
C GLU A 31 13.86 -1.69 -6.47
N GLN A 32 13.11 -2.77 -6.60
CA GLN A 32 12.41 -3.11 -7.85
C GLN A 32 11.20 -2.20 -8.10
N MET A 33 10.58 -1.67 -7.07
CA MET A 33 9.43 -0.77 -7.18
C MET A 33 9.83 0.67 -7.48
N LEU A 34 10.89 1.17 -6.88
CA LEU A 34 11.27 2.58 -6.94
C LEU A 34 11.40 3.16 -8.35
N PRO A 35 11.92 2.44 -9.36
CA PRO A 35 12.07 3.00 -10.71
C PRO A 35 10.78 3.45 -11.37
N ILE A 36 9.63 2.87 -11.02
CA ILE A 36 8.33 3.23 -11.62
C ILE A 36 7.58 4.32 -10.84
N VAL A 37 7.98 4.58 -9.60
CA VAL A 37 7.25 5.47 -8.68
C VAL A 37 7.09 6.88 -9.24
N ASP A 38 8.15 7.46 -9.79
CA ASP A 38 8.11 8.82 -10.36
C ASP A 38 7.11 8.91 -11.53
N LYS A 39 7.09 7.92 -12.39
CA LYS A 39 6.14 7.87 -13.52
C LYS A 39 4.70 7.67 -13.04
N MET A 40 4.50 6.82 -12.07
CA MET A 40 3.17 6.57 -11.48
C MET A 40 2.64 7.83 -10.78
N ASP A 41 3.50 8.58 -10.11
CA ASP A 41 3.11 9.82 -9.44
C ASP A 41 2.58 10.88 -10.41
N LYS A 42 3.03 10.86 -11.67
CA LYS A 42 2.62 11.78 -12.72
C LYS A 42 1.33 11.38 -13.43
N VAL A 43 0.83 10.17 -13.25
CA VAL A 43 -0.38 9.69 -13.94
C VAL A 43 -1.64 10.41 -13.45
N GLY A 44 -1.66 10.86 -12.20
CA GLY A 44 -2.82 11.53 -11.62
C GLY A 44 -3.77 10.59 -10.87
N TYR A 45 -3.27 9.47 -10.40
CA TYR A 45 -4.06 8.59 -9.52
C TYR A 45 -4.49 9.33 -8.25
N ASN A 46 -5.69 9.05 -7.76
CA ASN A 46 -6.14 9.55 -6.46
C ASN A 46 -5.32 8.93 -5.32
N ALA A 47 -5.03 7.64 -5.44
CA ALA A 47 -4.22 6.92 -4.48
C ALA A 47 -3.51 5.73 -5.15
N VAL A 48 -2.44 5.28 -4.53
CA VAL A 48 -1.74 4.03 -4.88
C VAL A 48 -1.77 3.11 -3.67
N GLU A 49 -2.32 1.93 -3.84
CA GLU A 49 -2.29 0.89 -2.81
C GLU A 49 -0.94 0.18 -2.89
N CYS A 50 -0.12 0.33 -1.88
CA CYS A 50 1.26 -0.12 -1.92
C CYS A 50 1.69 -0.91 -0.68
N TRP A 51 0.80 -1.11 0.27
CA TRP A 51 1.16 -1.70 1.55
C TRP A 51 0.00 -2.48 2.15
N GLY A 52 0.31 -3.47 2.95
CA GLY A 52 -0.67 -4.31 3.64
C GLY A 52 0.00 -5.30 4.56
N GLY A 53 -0.78 -6.13 5.24
CA GLY A 53 -0.26 -7.15 6.16
C GLY A 53 0.66 -8.16 5.48
N ALA A 54 0.31 -8.63 4.29
CA ALA A 54 1.15 -9.54 3.53
C ALA A 54 2.46 -8.90 3.09
N THR A 55 2.45 -7.61 2.75
CA THR A 55 3.66 -6.83 2.43
C THR A 55 4.57 -6.74 3.64
N PHE A 56 4.02 -6.41 4.80
CA PHE A 56 4.75 -6.33 6.06
C PHE A 56 5.42 -7.67 6.38
N ASP A 57 4.66 -8.74 6.35
CA ASP A 57 5.14 -10.10 6.64
C ASP A 57 6.24 -10.54 5.66
N ALA A 58 6.04 -10.34 4.36
CA ALA A 58 7.02 -10.72 3.34
C ALA A 58 8.33 -9.95 3.47
N CYS A 59 8.29 -8.67 3.81
CA CYS A 59 9.49 -7.88 4.08
C CYS A 59 10.34 -8.49 5.20
N LEU A 60 9.70 -8.87 6.29
CA LEU A 60 10.40 -9.46 7.44
C LEU A 60 10.89 -10.89 7.18
N ARG A 61 10.04 -11.73 6.60
CA ARG A 61 10.34 -13.17 6.45
C ARG A 61 11.25 -13.49 5.29
N PHE A 62 11.06 -12.83 4.15
CA PHE A 62 11.65 -13.30 2.89
C PHE A 62 12.57 -12.28 2.23
N LEU A 63 12.24 -11.00 2.31
CA LEU A 63 12.99 -9.96 1.62
C LEU A 63 14.10 -9.36 2.47
N LYS A 64 14.08 -9.60 3.77
CA LYS A 64 15.00 -9.00 4.76
C LYS A 64 15.04 -7.48 4.66
N GLU A 65 13.87 -6.89 4.44
CA GLU A 65 13.67 -5.45 4.39
C GLU A 65 12.90 -4.97 5.61
N ASP A 66 13.17 -3.73 6.03
CA ASP A 66 12.31 -3.05 6.99
C ASP A 66 11.05 -2.56 6.27
N PRO A 67 9.85 -3.08 6.63
CA PRO A 67 8.62 -2.66 5.97
C PRO A 67 8.31 -1.17 6.16
N TRP A 68 8.73 -0.58 7.27
CA TRP A 68 8.54 0.86 7.51
C TRP A 68 9.45 1.71 6.64
N ASP A 69 10.68 1.25 6.38
CA ASP A 69 11.60 1.90 5.46
C ASP A 69 11.05 1.89 4.04
N ARG A 70 10.47 0.77 3.61
CA ARG A 70 9.76 0.67 2.34
C ARG A 70 8.67 1.73 2.22
N LEU A 71 7.84 1.85 3.25
CA LEU A 71 6.75 2.83 3.26
C LEU A 71 7.27 4.26 3.16
N ARG A 72 8.34 4.58 3.90
CA ARG A 72 8.97 5.91 3.84
C ARG A 72 9.52 6.22 2.46
N LYS A 73 10.21 5.28 1.83
CA LYS A 73 10.76 5.43 0.48
C LYS A 73 9.68 5.64 -0.57
N LEU A 74 8.60 4.88 -0.50
CA LEU A 74 7.46 5.06 -1.38
C LEU A 74 6.78 6.41 -1.15
N ARG A 75 6.61 6.82 0.09
CA ARG A 75 6.07 8.14 0.42
C ARG A 75 6.92 9.27 -0.12
N ASP A 76 8.24 9.16 -0.01
CA ASP A 76 9.17 10.18 -0.53
C ASP A 76 9.12 10.26 -2.06
N GLY A 77 8.85 9.14 -2.73
CA GLY A 77 8.71 9.08 -4.19
C GLY A 77 7.37 9.60 -4.71
N PHE A 78 6.29 9.33 -4.00
CA PHE A 78 4.94 9.79 -4.36
C PHE A 78 4.66 11.15 -3.74
N LYS A 79 4.89 12.23 -4.49
CA LYS A 79 4.71 13.61 -4.01
C LYS A 79 3.29 14.12 -4.20
N ASN A 80 2.59 13.66 -5.24
CA ASN A 80 1.26 14.14 -5.63
C ASN A 80 0.17 13.09 -5.44
N THR A 81 0.53 11.86 -5.11
CA THR A 81 -0.39 10.74 -5.01
C THR A 81 -0.45 10.24 -3.56
N LYS A 82 -1.65 10.01 -3.07
CA LYS A 82 -1.84 9.44 -1.74
C LYS A 82 -1.46 7.98 -1.72
N LEU A 83 -0.93 7.52 -0.61
CA LEU A 83 -0.69 6.10 -0.38
C LEU A 83 -1.89 5.48 0.34
N GLN A 84 -2.23 4.26 -0.06
CA GLN A 84 -3.31 3.51 0.53
C GLN A 84 -2.79 2.15 1.00
N MET A 85 -3.32 1.69 2.10
CA MET A 85 -3.04 0.38 2.67
C MET A 85 -4.25 -0.52 2.55
N LEU A 86 -4.03 -1.80 2.23
CA LEU A 86 -5.04 -2.84 2.42
C LEU A 86 -5.05 -3.28 3.88
N PHE A 87 -6.18 -3.13 4.53
CA PHE A 87 -6.38 -3.55 5.92
C PHE A 87 -7.40 -4.68 6.00
N ARG A 88 -7.01 -5.81 6.55
CA ARG A 88 -7.83 -7.03 6.61
C ARG A 88 -8.61 -7.18 7.92
N GLY A 89 -8.80 -6.12 8.65
CA GLY A 89 -9.45 -6.19 9.96
C GLY A 89 -8.58 -6.91 10.99
N GLN A 90 -9.14 -7.86 11.73
CA GLN A 90 -8.41 -8.56 12.78
C GLN A 90 -7.34 -9.53 12.27
N ASN A 91 -7.40 -9.93 11.00
CA ASN A 91 -6.43 -10.84 10.38
C ASN A 91 -5.28 -10.07 9.72
N ILE A 92 -4.60 -9.21 10.44
CA ILE A 92 -3.65 -8.23 9.90
C ILE A 92 -2.50 -8.87 9.14
N LEU A 93 -1.83 -9.85 9.72
CA LEU A 93 -0.60 -10.44 9.16
C LEU A 93 -0.76 -11.91 8.75
N GLY A 94 -1.94 -12.50 8.85
CA GLY A 94 -2.12 -13.91 8.56
C GLY A 94 -3.58 -14.32 8.48
N TYR A 95 -3.85 -15.56 8.85
CA TYR A 95 -5.19 -16.14 8.77
C TYR A 95 -5.91 -16.21 10.11
N ARG A 96 -5.23 -15.88 11.21
CA ARG A 96 -5.82 -15.88 12.55
C ARG A 96 -6.13 -14.45 12.98
N PRO A 97 -7.28 -14.19 13.61
CA PRO A 97 -7.58 -12.86 14.12
C PRO A 97 -6.65 -12.49 15.29
N TYR A 98 -6.28 -11.22 15.33
CA TYR A 98 -5.53 -10.63 16.45
C TYR A 98 -6.49 -10.05 17.48
N ALA A 99 -6.01 -9.88 18.71
CA ALA A 99 -6.75 -9.19 19.75
C ALA A 99 -7.00 -7.72 19.38
N ASP A 100 -8.07 -7.13 19.93
CA ASP A 100 -8.50 -5.77 19.57
C ASP A 100 -7.44 -4.71 19.86
N ASP A 101 -6.68 -4.84 20.94
CA ASP A 101 -5.60 -3.92 21.31
C ASP A 101 -4.45 -3.95 20.30
N VAL A 102 -4.14 -5.12 19.72
CA VAL A 102 -3.14 -5.25 18.65
C VAL A 102 -3.62 -4.55 17.39
N VAL A 103 -4.89 -4.72 17.01
CA VAL A 103 -5.50 -4.06 15.85
C VAL A 103 -5.48 -2.54 16.03
N GLU A 104 -5.85 -2.06 17.19
CA GLU A 104 -5.83 -0.63 17.52
C GLU A 104 -4.43 -0.05 17.42
N CYS A 105 -3.44 -0.72 17.99
CA CYS A 105 -2.03 -0.32 17.91
C CYS A 105 -1.56 -0.23 16.46
N TYR A 106 -1.88 -1.22 15.65
CA TYR A 106 -1.50 -1.25 14.23
C TYR A 106 -2.13 -0.11 13.45
N LEU A 107 -3.40 0.19 13.68
CA LEU A 107 -4.09 1.33 13.06
C LEU A 107 -3.45 2.67 13.44
N LEU A 108 -3.11 2.85 14.72
CA LEU A 108 -2.46 4.07 15.20
C LEU A 108 -1.09 4.28 14.53
N LEU A 109 -0.29 3.23 14.40
CA LEU A 109 1.02 3.29 13.76
C LEU A 109 0.94 3.64 12.27
N ASN A 110 -0.11 3.22 11.60
CA ASN A 110 -0.27 3.48 10.16
C ASN A 110 -0.90 4.83 9.82
N ASN A 111 -1.42 5.55 10.81
CA ASN A 111 -1.99 6.89 10.62
C ASN A 111 -0.95 8.02 10.74
N HIS A 112 0.27 7.69 11.04
CA HIS A 112 1.41 8.59 11.15
C HIS A 112 2.39 8.35 9.99
#